data_424db7730f47f148b7c8b2775872b055
#
_entry.id   424db7730f47f148b7c8b2775872b055
#
_cell.length_a   1.000
_cell.length_b   1.000
_cell.length_c   1.000
_cell.angle_alpha   90.00
_cell.angle_beta   90.00
_cell.angle_gamma   90.00
#
_symmetry.space_group_name_H-M   'P 1'
#
loop_
_entity.id
_entity.type
_entity.pdbx_description
1 polymer ?
#
loop_
_entity_poly.entity_id
_entity_poly.type
_entity_poly.pdbx_seq_one_letter_code
_entity_poly.pdbx_strand_id
1 'polypeptide(L)'
;TCALPICKTYNFVAYNVDKETELLDYDAILAQAKEVQPKLIVAGASAYSRIIDFAKFREIADAVGAYLMVDMAHIAGLVASGHHPSPVPHAHVTTTTTHKTLRGPRGGLILTDDEAIAKKLNSAVFPGLQGGPLEHVIAAKAVALKEALDPAFKEYGENVIKNAAAMADVFNQHPDFRVISGGTNNHLFLVDVTKVVENGKVAQNVLEEVNITLNKNGIPYEQLSPFKTSGIRVGSPAI
;
A
#
# COMPACT_ATOMS: atom_id res chain seq x y z
N THR A 1 -9.90 -4.69 -0.64
CA THR A 1 -10.72 -5.07 -1.81
C THR A 1 -10.31 -6.45 -2.27
N CYS A 2 -11.27 -7.38 -2.27
CA CYS A 2 -11.05 -8.74 -2.70
C CYS A 2 -10.82 -8.78 -4.22
N ALA A 3 -9.62 -9.13 -4.65
CA ALA A 3 -9.37 -9.39 -6.07
C ALA A 3 -10.08 -10.69 -6.46
N LEU A 4 -10.91 -10.63 -7.47
CA LEU A 4 -11.81 -11.70 -7.91
C LEU A 4 -11.23 -13.14 -7.94
N PRO A 5 -10.01 -13.39 -8.43
CA PRO A 5 -9.45 -14.75 -8.43
C PRO A 5 -9.22 -15.33 -7.05
N ILE A 6 -8.68 -14.55 -6.13
CA ILE A 6 -8.29 -15.00 -4.79
C ILE A 6 -9.51 -15.29 -3.92
N CYS A 7 -10.60 -14.54 -4.09
CA CYS A 7 -11.86 -14.77 -3.38
C CYS A 7 -12.62 -16.02 -3.84
N LYS A 8 -12.31 -16.55 -5.02
CA LYS A 8 -12.82 -17.84 -5.47
C LYS A 8 -12.11 -19.01 -4.83
N THR A 9 -10.86 -18.83 -4.44
CA THR A 9 -10.01 -19.88 -3.89
C THR A 9 -10.00 -19.88 -2.36
N TYR A 10 -10.11 -18.70 -1.75
CA TYR A 10 -10.01 -18.52 -0.30
C TYR A 10 -11.23 -17.79 0.25
N ASN A 11 -11.59 -18.12 1.49
CA ASN A 11 -12.61 -17.39 2.24
C ASN A 11 -12.01 -16.12 2.81
N PHE A 12 -12.20 -14.99 2.10
CA PHE A 12 -11.70 -13.68 2.49
C PHE A 12 -12.71 -12.92 3.34
N VAL A 13 -12.25 -12.45 4.50
CA VAL A 13 -12.99 -11.50 5.34
C VAL A 13 -12.19 -10.21 5.37
N ALA A 14 -12.81 -9.11 4.92
CA ALA A 14 -12.16 -7.80 4.86
C ALA A 14 -12.32 -7.06 6.19
N TYR A 15 -11.25 -6.45 6.68
CA TYR A 15 -11.32 -5.39 7.68
C TYR A 15 -11.25 -4.03 6.99
N ASN A 16 -11.83 -3.02 7.63
CA ASN A 16 -11.88 -1.66 7.09
C ASN A 16 -11.22 -0.68 8.07
N VAL A 17 -11.06 0.56 7.62
CA VAL A 17 -10.75 1.68 8.50
C VAL A 17 -11.99 2.06 9.32
N ASP A 18 -11.81 2.73 10.44
CA ASP A 18 -12.92 3.32 11.19
C ASP A 18 -13.68 4.35 10.35
N LYS A 19 -14.98 4.44 10.52
CA LYS A 19 -15.84 5.25 9.67
C LYS A 19 -15.70 6.76 9.91
N GLU A 20 -15.40 7.16 11.15
CA GLU A 20 -15.33 8.57 11.52
C GLU A 20 -13.92 9.11 11.32
N THR A 21 -12.91 8.35 11.76
CA THR A 21 -11.52 8.78 11.70
C THR A 21 -10.83 8.43 10.38
N GLU A 22 -11.37 7.47 9.65
CA GLU A 22 -10.78 6.88 8.43
C GLU A 22 -9.37 6.27 8.67
N LEU A 23 -9.10 5.90 9.93
CA LEU A 23 -7.87 5.25 10.36
C LEU A 23 -8.07 3.76 10.64
N LEU A 24 -6.99 3.00 10.64
CA LEU A 24 -7.02 1.60 11.09
C LEU A 24 -7.29 1.55 12.60
N ASP A 25 -8.37 0.89 12.98
CA ASP A 25 -8.69 0.56 14.37
C ASP A 25 -8.19 -0.84 14.69
N TYR A 26 -7.05 -0.93 15.38
CA TYR A 26 -6.40 -2.21 15.69
C TYR A 26 -7.19 -3.03 16.71
N ASP A 27 -7.96 -2.40 17.60
CA ASP A 27 -8.82 -3.10 18.57
C ASP A 27 -10.01 -3.75 17.85
N ALA A 28 -10.63 -3.05 16.92
CA ALA A 28 -11.68 -3.60 16.06
C ALA A 28 -11.15 -4.74 15.18
N ILE A 29 -9.95 -4.58 14.61
CA ILE A 29 -9.29 -5.65 13.82
C ILE A 29 -9.01 -6.88 14.71
N LEU A 30 -8.54 -6.70 15.94
CA LEU A 30 -8.32 -7.80 16.89
C LEU A 30 -9.63 -8.52 17.23
N ALA A 31 -10.69 -7.74 17.50
CA ALA A 31 -12.01 -8.33 17.80
C ALA A 31 -12.52 -9.17 16.63
N GLN A 32 -12.43 -8.64 15.40
CA GLN A 32 -12.80 -9.38 14.19
C GLN A 32 -11.91 -10.60 13.96
N ALA A 33 -10.61 -10.51 14.19
CA ALA A 33 -9.70 -11.64 14.04
C ALA A 33 -10.03 -12.77 15.03
N LYS A 34 -10.42 -12.44 16.28
CA LYS A 34 -10.87 -13.42 17.28
C LYS A 34 -12.17 -14.12 16.89
N GLU A 35 -13.08 -13.41 16.23
CA GLU A 35 -14.34 -13.97 15.72
C GLU A 35 -14.10 -14.89 14.51
N VAL A 36 -13.32 -14.42 13.54
CA VAL A 36 -13.10 -15.09 12.24
C VAL A 36 -12.10 -16.23 12.34
N GLN A 37 -11.14 -16.18 13.29
CA GLN A 37 -10.04 -17.13 13.44
C GLN A 37 -9.29 -17.40 12.12
N PRO A 38 -8.72 -16.34 11.47
CA PRO A 38 -8.06 -16.49 10.19
C PRO A 38 -6.76 -17.30 10.31
N LYS A 39 -6.37 -18.00 9.26
CA LYS A 39 -5.05 -18.65 9.15
C LYS A 39 -3.96 -17.70 8.71
N LEU A 40 -4.34 -16.64 8.00
CA LEU A 40 -3.45 -15.62 7.46
C LEU A 40 -4.11 -14.24 7.58
N ILE A 41 -3.38 -13.30 8.16
CA ILE A 41 -3.73 -11.88 8.14
C ILE A 41 -2.84 -11.21 7.10
N VAL A 42 -3.44 -10.46 6.19
CA VAL A 42 -2.73 -9.68 5.17
C VAL A 42 -2.84 -8.20 5.52
N ALA A 43 -1.71 -7.54 5.73
CA ALA A 43 -1.63 -6.11 5.96
C ALA A 43 -0.88 -5.43 4.80
N GLY A 44 -1.02 -4.11 4.72
CA GLY A 44 -0.50 -3.29 3.62
C GLY A 44 -1.62 -2.69 2.79
N ALA A 45 -1.33 -1.63 2.08
CA ALA A 45 -2.34 -0.89 1.34
C ALA A 45 -1.76 -0.17 0.12
N SER A 46 -2.61 0.03 -0.88
CA SER A 46 -2.28 0.79 -2.10
C SER A 46 -2.86 2.21 -2.11
N ALA A 47 -3.64 2.57 -1.09
CA ALA A 47 -4.34 3.84 -1.03
C ALA A 47 -4.54 4.38 0.42
N TYR A 48 -3.89 3.81 1.40
CA TYR A 48 -3.92 4.29 2.79
C TYR A 48 -2.81 5.31 3.01
N SER A 49 -3.18 6.51 3.44
CA SER A 49 -2.27 7.66 3.54
C SER A 49 -1.57 7.81 4.89
N ARG A 50 -1.85 6.95 5.85
CA ARG A 50 -1.30 7.04 7.20
C ARG A 50 -0.29 5.93 7.49
N ILE A 51 0.43 6.08 8.59
CA ILE A 51 1.37 5.06 9.06
C ILE A 51 0.62 3.78 9.45
N ILE A 52 1.18 2.64 9.08
CA ILE A 52 0.69 1.33 9.48
C ILE A 52 1.60 0.79 10.59
N ASP A 53 1.01 0.43 11.72
CA ASP A 53 1.70 -0.21 12.84
C ASP A 53 1.74 -1.73 12.63
N PHE A 54 2.86 -2.20 12.13
CA PHE A 54 3.07 -3.63 11.86
C PHE A 54 3.29 -4.46 13.12
N ALA A 55 3.77 -3.83 14.22
CA ALA A 55 3.90 -4.51 15.50
C ALA A 55 2.52 -4.89 16.05
N LYS A 56 1.55 -3.98 15.97
CA LYS A 56 0.16 -4.28 16.36
C LYS A 56 -0.47 -5.35 15.49
N PHE A 57 -0.22 -5.36 14.19
CA PHE A 57 -0.67 -6.45 13.33
C PHE A 57 -0.05 -7.79 13.73
N ARG A 58 1.22 -7.79 14.16
CA ARG A 58 1.87 -9.01 14.67
C ARG A 58 1.22 -9.49 15.96
N GLU A 59 0.95 -8.61 16.91
CA GLU A 59 0.23 -8.94 18.15
C GLU A 59 -1.15 -9.54 17.87
N ILE A 60 -1.88 -8.98 16.89
CA ILE A 60 -3.19 -9.52 16.46
C ILE A 60 -3.03 -10.91 15.86
N ALA A 61 -2.05 -11.12 15.01
CA ALA A 61 -1.80 -12.41 14.38
C ALA A 61 -1.44 -13.48 15.42
N ASP A 62 -0.56 -13.16 16.35
CA ASP A 62 -0.16 -14.05 17.43
C ASP A 62 -1.33 -14.39 18.36
N ALA A 63 -2.21 -13.44 18.66
CA ALA A 63 -3.39 -13.61 19.51
C ALA A 63 -4.39 -14.64 18.96
N VAL A 64 -4.38 -14.92 17.65
CA VAL A 64 -5.27 -15.89 16.99
C VAL A 64 -4.52 -17.04 16.31
N GLY A 65 -3.19 -17.11 16.49
CA GLY A 65 -2.36 -18.17 15.90
C GLY A 65 -2.29 -18.10 14.36
N ALA A 66 -2.44 -16.90 13.77
CA ALA A 66 -2.39 -16.67 12.33
C ALA A 66 -0.97 -16.33 11.86
N TYR A 67 -0.68 -16.61 10.60
CA TYR A 67 0.46 -15.98 9.94
C TYR A 67 0.16 -14.52 9.61
N LEU A 68 1.17 -13.65 9.70
CA LEU A 68 1.11 -12.27 9.21
C LEU A 68 1.90 -12.16 7.91
N MET A 69 1.24 -11.75 6.84
CA MET A 69 1.85 -11.35 5.59
C MET A 69 1.66 -9.85 5.40
N VAL A 70 2.73 -9.14 5.09
CA VAL A 70 2.65 -7.70 4.79
C VAL A 70 3.09 -7.45 3.36
N ASP A 71 2.23 -6.79 2.59
CA ASP A 71 2.61 -6.23 1.29
C ASP A 71 2.96 -4.75 1.45
N MET A 72 4.27 -4.45 1.40
CA MET A 72 4.77 -3.07 1.52
C MET A 72 5.03 -2.40 0.16
N ALA A 73 4.50 -2.95 -0.93
CA ALA A 73 4.83 -2.52 -2.30
C ALA A 73 4.76 -0.99 -2.50
N HIS A 74 3.73 -0.34 -1.97
CA HIS A 74 3.57 1.10 -2.13
C HIS A 74 4.57 1.92 -1.31
N ILE A 75 4.96 1.45 -0.15
CA ILE A 75 5.80 2.17 0.82
C ILE A 75 7.22 1.64 0.88
N ALA A 76 7.61 0.66 0.06
CA ALA A 76 8.92 0.00 0.15
C ALA A 76 10.10 0.97 0.08
N GLY A 77 10.04 2.01 -0.74
CA GLY A 77 11.05 3.05 -0.78
C GLY A 77 11.11 3.89 0.49
N LEU A 78 9.97 4.17 1.11
CA LEU A 78 9.90 4.89 2.39
C LEU A 78 10.41 4.03 3.55
N VAL A 79 10.17 2.73 3.52
CA VAL A 79 10.74 1.77 4.46
C VAL A 79 12.26 1.70 4.30
N ALA A 80 12.76 1.58 3.07
CA ALA A 80 14.19 1.52 2.78
C ALA A 80 14.93 2.81 3.20
N SER A 81 14.28 3.97 3.04
CA SER A 81 14.84 5.27 3.46
C SER A 81 14.63 5.60 4.95
N GLY A 82 13.95 4.74 5.71
CA GLY A 82 13.71 4.92 7.15
C GLY A 82 12.57 5.91 7.49
N HIS A 83 11.74 6.27 6.52
CA HIS A 83 10.61 7.22 6.70
C HIS A 83 9.27 6.54 6.98
N HIS A 84 9.21 5.22 6.95
CA HIS A 84 8.06 4.42 7.38
C HIS A 84 8.56 3.22 8.18
N PRO A 85 7.86 2.79 9.24
CA PRO A 85 8.20 1.57 9.96
C PRO A 85 8.35 0.36 9.03
N SER A 86 9.36 -0.46 9.29
CA SER A 86 9.58 -1.69 8.52
C SER A 86 8.66 -2.81 8.99
N PRO A 87 7.97 -3.52 8.09
CA PRO A 87 7.25 -4.73 8.44
C PRO A 87 8.14 -5.95 8.67
N VAL A 88 9.38 -5.94 8.16
CA VAL A 88 10.26 -7.12 8.13
C VAL A 88 10.49 -7.75 9.51
N PRO A 89 10.71 -6.98 10.60
CA PRO A 89 10.86 -7.59 11.93
C PRO A 89 9.58 -8.20 12.52
N HIS A 90 8.42 -7.90 11.94
CA HIS A 90 7.11 -8.27 12.50
C HIS A 90 6.38 -9.32 11.66
N ALA A 91 6.50 -9.24 10.33
CA ALA A 91 5.78 -10.13 9.42
C ALA A 91 6.49 -11.49 9.29
N HIS A 92 5.71 -12.57 9.18
CA HIS A 92 6.24 -13.87 8.80
C HIS A 92 6.70 -13.88 7.34
N VAL A 93 5.99 -13.14 6.48
CA VAL A 93 6.33 -12.95 5.07
C VAL A 93 6.08 -11.49 4.71
N THR A 94 7.07 -10.85 4.10
CA THR A 94 6.91 -9.51 3.53
C THR A 94 7.04 -9.59 2.02
N THR A 95 6.06 -9.04 1.30
CA THR A 95 6.12 -8.91 -0.16
C THR A 95 6.28 -7.45 -0.56
N THR A 96 6.90 -7.21 -1.69
CA THR A 96 6.97 -5.88 -2.29
C THR A 96 7.12 -5.94 -3.79
N THR A 97 6.72 -4.87 -4.46
CA THR A 97 7.17 -4.56 -5.82
C THR A 97 8.46 -3.75 -5.77
N THR A 98 9.24 -3.80 -6.85
CA THR A 98 10.47 -3.01 -6.96
C THR A 98 10.30 -1.69 -7.72
N HIS A 99 9.17 -1.48 -8.38
CA HIS A 99 8.94 -0.39 -9.35
C HIS A 99 8.02 0.76 -8.88
N LYS A 100 7.80 0.91 -7.58
CA LYS A 100 7.02 2.02 -6.99
C LYS A 100 7.97 2.98 -6.27
N THR A 101 7.73 3.31 -5.02
CA THR A 101 8.62 4.20 -4.25
C THR A 101 10.08 3.73 -4.16
N LEU A 102 10.33 2.43 -4.36
CA LEU A 102 11.70 1.88 -4.41
C LEU A 102 12.46 2.23 -5.71
N ARG A 103 11.79 2.77 -6.73
CA ARG A 103 12.38 3.26 -8.00
C ARG A 103 13.15 2.23 -8.82
N GLY A 104 12.81 0.95 -8.69
CA GLY A 104 13.47 -0.13 -9.43
C GLY A 104 12.70 -0.58 -10.69
N PRO A 105 13.14 -1.66 -11.31
CA PRO A 105 12.48 -2.26 -12.46
C PRO A 105 11.17 -2.92 -12.04
N ARG A 106 10.29 -3.22 -13.02
CA ARG A 106 9.10 -4.01 -12.76
C ARG A 106 9.47 -5.40 -12.31
N GLY A 107 9.02 -5.75 -11.11
CA GLY A 107 9.28 -7.03 -10.47
C GLY A 107 8.79 -7.04 -9.03
N GLY A 108 9.02 -8.12 -8.34
CA GLY A 108 8.69 -8.30 -6.94
C GLY A 108 9.83 -8.93 -6.15
N LEU A 109 9.73 -8.84 -4.84
CA LEU A 109 10.56 -9.53 -3.87
C LEU A 109 9.65 -10.15 -2.81
N ILE A 110 10.09 -11.28 -2.26
CA ILE A 110 9.48 -11.91 -1.10
C ILE A 110 10.59 -12.06 -0.06
N LEU A 111 10.33 -11.60 1.15
CA LEU A 111 11.30 -11.58 2.25
C LEU A 111 10.73 -12.38 3.42
N THR A 112 11.57 -13.18 4.04
CA THR A 112 11.32 -13.88 5.31
C THR A 112 12.65 -14.24 5.95
N ASP A 113 12.70 -14.28 7.27
CA ASP A 113 13.84 -14.76 8.06
C ASP A 113 13.63 -16.20 8.59
N ASP A 114 12.45 -16.79 8.34
CA ASP A 114 12.14 -18.18 8.67
C ASP A 114 12.59 -19.12 7.54
N GLU A 115 13.57 -19.98 7.82
CA GLU A 115 14.10 -20.93 6.84
C GLU A 115 13.06 -21.94 6.34
N ALA A 116 12.12 -22.36 7.19
CA ALA A 116 11.10 -23.33 6.79
C ALA A 116 10.07 -22.68 5.83
N ILE A 117 9.72 -21.42 6.10
CA ILE A 117 8.89 -20.61 5.19
C ILE A 117 9.66 -20.34 3.89
N ALA A 118 10.93 -19.93 3.98
CA ALA A 118 11.77 -19.65 2.81
C ALA A 118 11.84 -20.85 1.83
N LYS A 119 12.01 -22.05 2.35
CA LYS A 119 12.02 -23.29 1.53
C LYS A 119 10.70 -23.49 0.79
N LYS A 120 9.57 -23.27 1.46
CA LYS A 120 8.24 -23.39 0.85
C LYS A 120 8.01 -22.31 -0.20
N LEU A 121 8.41 -21.06 0.08
CA LEU A 121 8.28 -19.95 -0.86
C LEU A 121 9.14 -20.18 -2.11
N ASN A 122 10.39 -20.60 -1.95
CA ASN A 122 11.27 -20.91 -3.08
C ASN A 122 10.67 -22.00 -3.97
N SER A 123 10.17 -23.08 -3.40
CA SER A 123 9.52 -24.15 -4.15
C SER A 123 8.21 -23.71 -4.83
N ALA A 124 7.44 -22.84 -4.18
CA ALA A 124 6.20 -22.30 -4.75
C ALA A 124 6.50 -21.33 -5.92
N VAL A 125 7.56 -20.53 -5.82
CA VAL A 125 7.99 -19.65 -6.91
C VAL A 125 8.55 -20.47 -8.06
N PHE A 126 9.54 -21.31 -7.80
CA PHE A 126 10.13 -22.17 -8.83
C PHE A 126 10.35 -23.59 -8.28
N PRO A 127 9.88 -24.63 -8.96
CA PRO A 127 9.16 -24.62 -10.26
C PRO A 127 7.62 -24.44 -10.14
N GLY A 128 7.09 -24.09 -8.97
CA GLY A 128 5.63 -24.12 -8.73
C GLY A 128 4.83 -23.19 -9.65
N LEU A 129 5.21 -21.93 -9.77
CA LEU A 129 4.45 -20.91 -10.49
C LEU A 129 5.23 -20.24 -11.62
N GLN A 130 6.57 -20.20 -11.55
CA GLN A 130 7.45 -19.50 -12.49
C GLN A 130 8.46 -20.48 -13.12
N GLY A 131 9.09 -20.03 -14.21
CA GLY A 131 10.17 -20.71 -14.92
C GLY A 131 11.43 -19.87 -15.00
N GLY A 132 12.09 -19.81 -16.16
CA GLY A 132 13.31 -19.04 -16.36
C GLY A 132 13.13 -17.56 -16.02
N PRO A 133 14.04 -16.99 -15.22
CA PRO A 133 13.92 -15.60 -14.77
C PRO A 133 14.36 -14.62 -15.86
N LEU A 134 13.89 -13.37 -15.76
CA LEU A 134 14.36 -12.26 -16.59
C LEU A 134 15.63 -11.67 -15.97
N GLU A 135 16.81 -12.11 -16.43
CA GLU A 135 18.10 -11.74 -15.83
C GLU A 135 18.39 -10.24 -15.91
N HIS A 136 17.96 -9.54 -16.97
CA HIS A 136 18.06 -8.09 -17.07
C HIS A 136 17.26 -7.37 -15.96
N VAL A 137 16.13 -7.93 -15.54
CA VAL A 137 15.35 -7.41 -14.39
C VAL A 137 16.10 -7.67 -13.09
N ILE A 138 16.74 -8.82 -12.92
CA ILE A 138 17.55 -9.14 -11.74
C ILE A 138 18.72 -8.15 -11.63
N ALA A 139 19.45 -7.92 -12.74
CA ALA A 139 20.53 -6.94 -12.80
C ALA A 139 20.04 -5.52 -12.44
N ALA A 140 18.91 -5.10 -13.00
CA ALA A 140 18.32 -3.81 -12.70
C ALA A 140 17.86 -3.67 -11.24
N LYS A 141 17.37 -4.75 -10.61
CA LYS A 141 17.10 -4.78 -9.17
C LYS A 141 18.36 -4.54 -8.34
N ALA A 142 19.49 -5.15 -8.73
CA ALA A 142 20.76 -4.96 -8.02
C ALA A 142 21.20 -3.48 -8.06
N VAL A 143 21.04 -2.82 -9.21
CA VAL A 143 21.32 -1.37 -9.35
C VAL A 143 20.39 -0.56 -8.47
N ALA A 144 19.08 -0.79 -8.53
CA ALA A 144 18.09 -0.06 -7.73
C ALA A 144 18.32 -0.23 -6.22
N LEU A 145 18.65 -1.43 -5.76
CA LEU A 145 18.95 -1.69 -4.35
C LEU A 145 20.25 -1.00 -3.92
N LYS A 146 21.25 -0.91 -4.80
CA LYS A 146 22.46 -0.14 -4.53
C LYS A 146 22.16 1.35 -4.43
N GLU A 147 21.33 1.91 -5.30
CA GLU A 147 20.89 3.30 -5.21
C GLU A 147 20.10 3.57 -3.92
N ALA A 148 19.28 2.62 -3.48
CA ALA A 148 18.53 2.73 -2.23
C ALA A 148 19.41 2.75 -0.96
N LEU A 149 20.66 2.35 -1.04
CA LEU A 149 21.66 2.46 0.03
C LEU A 149 22.35 3.84 0.07
N ASP A 150 22.21 4.64 -1.00
CA ASP A 150 22.83 5.96 -1.06
C ASP A 150 22.11 6.95 -0.13
N PRO A 151 22.82 7.84 0.60
CA PRO A 151 22.20 8.89 1.39
C PRO A 151 21.20 9.76 0.63
N ALA A 152 21.43 10.01 -0.67
CA ALA A 152 20.49 10.75 -1.53
C ALA A 152 19.11 10.07 -1.64
N PHE A 153 19.03 8.76 -1.47
CA PHE A 153 17.74 8.07 -1.46
C PHE A 153 16.91 8.39 -0.20
N LYS A 154 17.59 8.66 0.92
CA LYS A 154 16.92 9.12 2.13
C LYS A 154 16.31 10.51 1.93
N GLU A 155 17.06 11.42 1.32
CA GLU A 155 16.57 12.75 0.97
C GLU A 155 15.39 12.69 -0.02
N TYR A 156 15.46 11.81 -1.01
CA TYR A 156 14.32 11.53 -1.91
C TYR A 156 13.07 11.11 -1.12
N GLY A 157 13.18 10.15 -0.19
CA GLY A 157 12.05 9.69 0.62
C GLY A 157 11.45 10.82 1.47
N GLU A 158 12.28 11.68 2.05
CA GLU A 158 11.86 12.85 2.81
C GLU A 158 11.09 13.85 1.93
N ASN A 159 11.62 14.17 0.74
CA ASN A 159 10.99 15.09 -0.19
C ASN A 159 9.65 14.55 -0.71
N VAL A 160 9.55 13.25 -0.98
CA VAL A 160 8.30 12.60 -1.37
C VAL A 160 7.20 12.83 -0.31
N ILE A 161 7.51 12.65 0.96
CA ILE A 161 6.53 12.86 2.05
C ILE A 161 6.18 14.34 2.20
N LYS A 162 7.17 15.24 2.18
CA LYS A 162 6.95 16.68 2.28
C LYS A 162 6.06 17.20 1.14
N ASN A 163 6.33 16.76 -0.08
CA ASN A 163 5.53 17.15 -1.25
C ASN A 163 4.10 16.62 -1.15
N ALA A 164 3.91 15.37 -0.74
CA ALA A 164 2.58 14.81 -0.54
C ALA A 164 1.78 15.58 0.53
N ALA A 165 2.42 15.90 1.66
CA ALA A 165 1.79 16.65 2.74
C ALA A 165 1.41 18.08 2.27
N ALA A 166 2.33 18.79 1.60
CA ALA A 166 2.06 20.13 1.09
C ALA A 166 0.88 20.15 0.09
N MET A 167 0.82 19.17 -0.81
CA MET A 167 -0.34 19.04 -1.73
C MET A 167 -1.63 18.75 -0.95
N ALA A 168 -1.61 17.85 0.03
CA ALA A 168 -2.79 17.53 0.83
C ALA A 168 -3.29 18.74 1.61
N ASP A 169 -2.39 19.58 2.13
CA ASP A 169 -2.74 20.80 2.85
C ASP A 169 -3.44 21.83 1.96
N VAL A 170 -3.03 21.96 0.68
CA VAL A 170 -3.72 22.81 -0.30
C VAL A 170 -5.16 22.36 -0.50
N PHE A 171 -5.39 21.04 -0.65
CA PHE A 171 -6.75 20.51 -0.77
C PHE A 171 -7.56 20.73 0.51
N ASN A 172 -6.97 20.59 1.70
CA ASN A 172 -7.66 20.82 2.97
C ASN A 172 -8.08 22.29 3.19
N GLN A 173 -7.38 23.24 2.55
CA GLN A 173 -7.73 24.66 2.63
C GLN A 173 -8.93 25.03 1.75
N HIS A 174 -9.31 24.17 0.80
CA HIS A 174 -10.43 24.43 -0.09
C HIS A 174 -11.70 23.73 0.42
N PRO A 175 -12.82 24.46 0.62
CA PRO A 175 -14.02 23.96 1.31
C PRO A 175 -14.75 22.85 0.56
N ASP A 176 -14.51 22.73 -0.74
CA ASP A 176 -15.22 21.77 -1.60
C ASP A 176 -14.47 20.43 -1.76
N PHE A 177 -13.25 20.34 -1.25
CA PHE A 177 -12.49 19.10 -1.22
C PHE A 177 -12.43 18.53 0.19
N ARG A 178 -12.38 17.22 0.29
CA ARG A 178 -12.17 16.51 1.55
C ARG A 178 -11.01 15.52 1.37
N VAL A 179 -9.91 15.77 2.05
CA VAL A 179 -8.80 14.84 2.11
C VAL A 179 -9.13 13.71 3.09
N ILE A 180 -9.11 12.48 2.61
CA ILE A 180 -9.41 11.30 3.41
C ILE A 180 -8.40 11.17 4.55
N SER A 181 -8.88 10.85 5.75
CA SER A 181 -8.13 10.85 7.02
C SER A 181 -7.45 12.19 7.37
N GLY A 182 -7.87 13.30 6.75
CA GLY A 182 -7.38 14.63 7.04
C GLY A 182 -5.96 14.95 6.58
N GLY A 183 -5.30 14.06 5.80
CA GLY A 183 -3.94 14.32 5.30
C GLY A 183 -3.13 13.05 5.01
N THR A 184 -1.79 13.18 4.98
CA THR A 184 -0.90 12.06 4.69
C THR A 184 0.37 12.08 5.53
N ASN A 185 0.90 10.88 5.79
CA ASN A 185 2.22 10.64 6.38
C ASN A 185 3.14 9.84 5.43
N ASN A 186 2.73 9.67 4.17
CA ASN A 186 3.49 8.92 3.17
C ASN A 186 3.48 9.61 1.80
N HIS A 187 3.57 8.87 0.72
CA HIS A 187 3.76 9.34 -0.65
C HIS A 187 2.47 9.66 -1.41
N LEU A 188 1.31 9.46 -0.80
CA LEU A 188 0.02 9.62 -1.47
C LEU A 188 -1.07 10.08 -0.50
N PHE A 189 -2.18 10.56 -1.05
CA PHE A 189 -3.42 10.81 -0.32
C PHE A 189 -4.63 10.62 -1.25
N LEU A 190 -5.80 10.47 -0.65
CA LEU A 190 -7.06 10.41 -1.34
C LEU A 190 -7.84 11.70 -1.12
N VAL A 191 -8.56 12.13 -2.16
CA VAL A 191 -9.45 13.29 -2.12
C VAL A 191 -10.83 12.89 -2.59
N ASP A 192 -11.84 13.15 -1.79
CA ASP A 192 -13.24 13.13 -2.22
C ASP A 192 -13.51 14.38 -3.09
N VAL A 193 -13.94 14.16 -4.32
CA VAL A 193 -14.15 15.22 -5.31
C VAL A 193 -15.63 15.43 -5.65
N THR A 194 -16.54 14.75 -4.98
CA THR A 194 -17.97 14.70 -5.33
C THR A 194 -18.70 16.02 -5.16
N LYS A 195 -18.15 16.97 -4.41
CA LYS A 195 -18.69 18.34 -4.33
C LYS A 195 -18.34 19.22 -5.53
N VAL A 196 -17.27 18.88 -6.27
CA VAL A 196 -16.74 19.68 -7.38
C VAL A 196 -17.12 19.08 -8.73
N VAL A 197 -17.07 17.75 -8.83
CA VAL A 197 -17.39 17.02 -10.05
C VAL A 197 -18.25 15.80 -9.71
N GLU A 198 -18.93 15.25 -10.72
CA GLU A 198 -19.87 14.14 -10.53
C GLU A 198 -19.24 12.90 -9.86
N ASN A 199 -17.98 12.60 -10.18
CA ASN A 199 -17.29 11.44 -9.66
C ASN A 199 -15.78 11.47 -9.99
N GLY A 200 -15.01 10.55 -9.40
CA GLY A 200 -13.56 10.44 -9.58
C GLY A 200 -13.13 10.16 -11.04
N LYS A 201 -13.96 9.45 -11.82
CA LYS A 201 -13.65 9.21 -13.24
C LYS A 201 -13.70 10.50 -14.05
N VAL A 202 -14.67 11.37 -13.79
CA VAL A 202 -14.74 12.69 -14.44
C VAL A 202 -13.52 13.52 -14.07
N ALA A 203 -13.17 13.57 -12.77
CA ALA A 203 -11.96 14.27 -12.32
C ALA A 203 -10.68 13.75 -13.02
N GLN A 204 -10.50 12.42 -13.07
CA GLN A 204 -9.39 11.81 -13.76
C GLN A 204 -9.28 12.24 -15.22
N ASN A 205 -10.39 12.18 -15.97
CA ASN A 205 -10.40 12.50 -17.39
C ASN A 205 -10.10 13.99 -17.65
N VAL A 206 -10.70 14.90 -16.88
CA VAL A 206 -10.47 16.36 -17.03
C VAL A 206 -9.01 16.71 -16.73
N LEU A 207 -8.40 16.11 -15.68
CA LEU A 207 -7.01 16.36 -15.34
C LEU A 207 -6.05 15.77 -16.39
N GLU A 208 -6.40 14.64 -17.01
CA GLU A 208 -5.62 14.06 -18.09
C GLU A 208 -5.56 14.99 -19.34
N GLU A 209 -6.62 15.74 -19.63
CA GLU A 209 -6.65 16.72 -20.73
C GLU A 209 -5.60 17.84 -20.56
N VAL A 210 -5.19 18.12 -19.33
CA VAL A 210 -4.15 19.12 -19.00
C VAL A 210 -2.84 18.46 -18.57
N ASN A 211 -2.62 17.19 -18.92
CA ASN A 211 -1.42 16.40 -18.64
C ASN A 211 -1.13 16.17 -17.13
N ILE A 212 -2.16 16.19 -16.30
CA ILE A 212 -2.04 15.79 -14.89
C ILE A 212 -2.51 14.34 -14.76
N THR A 213 -1.57 13.42 -14.62
CA THR A 213 -1.85 11.99 -14.52
C THR A 213 -2.11 11.59 -13.07
N LEU A 214 -3.33 11.13 -12.80
CA LEU A 214 -3.72 10.51 -11.55
C LEU A 214 -4.77 9.43 -11.82
N ASN A 215 -5.23 8.74 -10.80
CA ASN A 215 -6.30 7.76 -11.00
C ASN A 215 -7.51 8.04 -10.10
N LYS A 216 -8.70 7.73 -10.64
CA LYS A 216 -9.90 7.59 -9.81
C LYS A 216 -9.67 6.52 -8.76
N ASN A 217 -10.19 6.71 -7.57
CA ASN A 217 -10.04 5.78 -6.45
C ASN A 217 -11.29 5.79 -5.56
N GLY A 218 -11.71 4.61 -5.10
CA GLY A 218 -12.72 4.54 -4.05
C GLY A 218 -12.21 5.17 -2.75
N ILE A 219 -13.11 5.82 -2.04
CA ILE A 219 -12.87 6.32 -0.69
C ILE A 219 -13.39 5.29 0.34
N PRO A 220 -13.05 5.40 1.63
CA PRO A 220 -13.66 4.56 2.65
C PRO A 220 -15.18 4.58 2.59
N TYR A 221 -15.81 3.41 2.71
CA TYR A 221 -17.27 3.25 2.63
C TYR A 221 -17.89 3.74 1.31
N GLU A 222 -17.17 3.60 0.21
CA GLU A 222 -17.55 4.00 -1.14
C GLU A 222 -18.97 3.54 -1.53
N GLN A 223 -19.79 4.50 -2.02
CA GLN A 223 -21.17 4.24 -2.44
C GLN A 223 -21.30 4.11 -3.97
N LEU A 224 -20.33 4.65 -4.71
CA LEU A 224 -20.34 4.57 -6.17
C LEU A 224 -19.71 3.26 -6.65
N SER A 225 -20.01 2.89 -7.89
CA SER A 225 -19.42 1.72 -8.50
C SER A 225 -17.89 1.88 -8.67
N PRO A 226 -17.11 0.78 -8.71
CA PRO A 226 -15.66 0.84 -8.95
C PRO A 226 -15.25 1.51 -10.28
N PHE A 227 -16.20 1.65 -11.22
CA PHE A 227 -15.96 2.32 -12.49
C PHE A 227 -16.06 3.85 -12.42
N LYS A 228 -16.77 4.38 -11.42
CA LYS A 228 -16.96 5.82 -11.18
C LYS A 228 -16.12 6.34 -10.03
N THR A 229 -16.29 5.77 -8.84
CA THR A 229 -15.67 6.13 -7.54
C THR A 229 -15.95 7.58 -7.11
N SER A 230 -15.85 7.85 -5.82
CA SER A 230 -16.06 9.22 -5.27
C SER A 230 -14.79 10.03 -5.21
N GLY A 231 -13.63 9.39 -5.30
CA GLY A 231 -12.35 10.04 -5.07
C GLY A 231 -11.34 9.89 -6.20
N ILE A 232 -10.25 10.60 -6.01
CA ILE A 232 -9.00 10.48 -6.76
C ILE A 232 -7.86 10.16 -5.81
N ARG A 233 -6.81 9.51 -6.34
CA ARG A 233 -5.55 9.27 -5.62
C ARG A 233 -4.46 10.14 -6.22
N VAL A 234 -3.87 10.98 -5.38
CA VAL A 234 -2.75 11.87 -5.70
C VAL A 234 -1.48 11.32 -5.06
N GLY A 235 -0.37 11.38 -5.76
CA GLY A 235 0.92 10.91 -5.25
C GLY A 235 2.08 11.74 -5.73
N SER A 236 3.16 11.78 -4.94
CA SER A 236 4.32 12.65 -5.11
C SER A 236 5.64 11.99 -5.57
N PRO A 237 5.77 10.65 -5.77
CA PRO A 237 7.08 10.05 -6.04
C PRO A 237 7.78 10.48 -7.33
N ALA A 238 7.07 11.13 -8.24
CA ALA A 238 7.58 11.61 -9.52
C ALA A 238 7.79 13.13 -9.57
N ILE A 239 7.68 13.81 -8.43
CA ILE A 239 7.79 15.26 -8.30
C ILE A 239 9.11 15.62 -7.62
#